data_57a1606f0fce0fdc132edc433516e7b4
#
_entry.id   57a1606f0fce0fdc132edc433516e7b4
#
_cell.length_a   1.000
_cell.length_b   1.000
_cell.length_c   1.000
_cell.angle_alpha   90.00
_cell.angle_beta   90.00
_cell.angle_gamma   90.00
#
_symmetry.space_group_name_H-M   'P 1'
#
loop_
_entity.id
_entity.type
_entity.pdbx_description
1 polymer ?
#
loop_
_entity_poly.entity_id
_entity_poly.type
_entity_poly.pdbx_seq_one_letter_code
_entity_poly.pdbx_strand_id
1 'polypeptide(L)'
;MHGILRTLGVGAGALALMAGGAYAQSGSVAKAVGGYTFEDASKEAAGTKNFHSNDGVLTFAIVTHTAGNGFFDPVYAGALTAANLIGAKVLLLGSESPVDDPAREIEIINQILQDPALDGLIITTPQVGAYNDIVAAAEKSGIPIATTNSFDPTILNRNGISHTGQDASAAAIAGEALVKCLMDKGVTGGSIVLPNSTAMGNVEVNNRVTSAYNAIVTALKAAGKLEAFKVDAGPEGVGVDADPNDPVAAIVSLFESRGDVVGAFAGNNVFTPALAKAVAQTGKTGQICAYGFDLGPAQQAAIAAGDLTGSLGQQPFLQGFWPVMQLYLQIDRGISAANLDTRAQLVTKETVGNVGKRFEN
;
A
#
# COMPACT_ATOMS: atom_id res chain seq x y z
N MET A 1 71.03 -2.19 25.82
CA MET A 1 70.39 -0.95 26.37
C MET A 1 68.90 -1.06 26.10
N HIS A 2 68.25 -1.35 27.08
CA HIS A 2 67.00 -1.08 27.74
C HIS A 2 66.03 -0.26 26.90
N GLY A 3 64.92 -0.85 26.50
CA GLY A 3 63.72 -0.20 25.95
C GLY A 3 62.49 -0.90 26.47
N ILE A 4 61.74 -0.22 27.23
CA ILE A 4 60.65 -0.60 28.10
C ILE A 4 59.41 -0.90 27.30
N LEU A 5 58.88 -2.14 27.43
CA LEU A 5 57.47 -2.43 27.14
C LEU A 5 56.59 -1.66 28.18
N ARG A 6 55.69 -0.83 27.67
CA ARG A 6 54.50 -0.39 28.43
C ARG A 6 53.26 -0.97 27.83
N THR A 7 52.70 -1.90 28.50
CA THR A 7 51.39 -2.47 28.34
C THR A 7 50.30 -1.39 28.46
N LEU A 8 49.51 -1.23 27.44
CA LEU A 8 48.25 -0.48 27.45
C LEU A 8 47.12 -1.40 27.97
N GLY A 9 46.92 -1.37 29.23
CA GLY A 9 45.80 -1.99 29.89
C GLY A 9 44.81 -0.94 30.43
N VAL A 10 44.21 -0.16 29.56
CA VAL A 10 43.10 0.75 29.93
C VAL A 10 42.13 0.84 28.76
N GLY A 11 41.15 -0.01 28.71
CA GLY A 11 40.16 0.06 27.65
C GLY A 11 38.83 -0.68 27.92
N ALA A 12 38.85 -1.72 28.75
CA ALA A 12 37.66 -2.55 28.95
C ALA A 12 36.71 -2.00 30.05
N GLY A 13 37.22 -1.19 31.00
CA GLY A 13 36.37 -0.68 32.11
C GLY A 13 35.50 0.54 31.73
N ALA A 14 35.94 1.33 30.74
CA ALA A 14 35.19 2.53 30.35
C ALA A 14 33.98 2.21 29.46
N LEU A 15 34.07 1.16 28.63
CA LEU A 15 32.94 0.75 27.78
C LEU A 15 31.80 0.12 28.60
N ALA A 16 32.13 -0.60 29.68
CA ALA A 16 31.08 -1.23 30.52
C ALA A 16 30.30 -0.19 31.35
N LEU A 17 30.94 0.89 31.76
CA LEU A 17 30.30 2.00 32.51
C LEU A 17 29.40 2.87 31.60
N MET A 18 29.78 3.04 30.32
CA MET A 18 28.92 3.76 29.35
C MET A 18 27.72 2.95 28.93
N ALA A 19 27.85 1.61 28.78
CA ALA A 19 26.74 0.74 28.46
C ALA A 19 25.69 0.73 29.59
N GLY A 20 26.13 0.65 30.88
CA GLY A 20 25.20 0.66 32.01
C GLY A 20 24.46 2.00 32.18
N GLY A 21 25.11 3.14 31.88
CA GLY A 21 24.44 4.44 31.91
C GLY A 21 23.43 4.67 30.80
N ALA A 22 23.70 4.14 29.61
CA ALA A 22 22.75 4.20 28.48
C ALA A 22 21.51 3.37 28.73
N TYR A 23 21.62 2.18 29.32
CA TYR A 23 20.50 1.33 29.66
C TYR A 23 19.61 1.90 30.76
N ALA A 24 20.18 2.56 31.76
CA ALA A 24 19.40 3.21 32.83
C ALA A 24 18.57 4.40 32.31
N GLN A 25 19.08 5.15 31.34
CA GLN A 25 18.35 6.25 30.70
C GLN A 25 17.25 5.75 29.76
N SER A 26 17.47 4.67 29.01
CA SER A 26 16.46 4.11 28.13
C SER A 26 15.28 3.48 28.88
N GLY A 27 15.51 2.87 30.04
CA GLY A 27 14.47 2.35 30.92
C GLY A 27 13.54 3.43 31.50
N SER A 28 14.05 4.63 31.76
CA SER A 28 13.23 5.76 32.22
C SER A 28 12.41 6.41 31.10
N VAL A 29 12.91 6.42 29.88
CA VAL A 29 12.16 6.90 28.71
C VAL A 29 11.07 5.91 28.30
N ALA A 30 11.33 4.61 28.33
CA ALA A 30 10.33 3.58 28.03
C ALA A 30 9.14 3.60 29.00
N LYS A 31 9.35 3.93 30.29
CA LYS A 31 8.25 4.11 31.25
C LYS A 31 7.32 5.29 30.94
N ALA A 32 7.81 6.28 30.20
CA ALA A 32 7.01 7.44 29.84
C ALA A 32 6.09 7.21 28.63
N VAL A 33 6.28 6.12 27.87
CA VAL A 33 5.57 5.83 26.63
C VAL A 33 4.78 4.52 26.77
N GLY A 34 3.57 4.57 27.33
CA GLY A 34 2.60 3.49 27.26
C GLY A 34 2.79 2.32 28.24
N GLY A 35 3.62 2.45 29.27
CA GLY A 35 3.75 1.41 30.33
C GLY A 35 4.64 0.22 29.99
N TYR A 36 5.12 0.06 28.76
CA TYR A 36 6.09 -0.95 28.35
C TYR A 36 7.50 -0.54 28.74
N THR A 37 8.22 -1.37 29.50
CA THR A 37 9.53 -1.04 30.05
C THR A 37 10.65 -1.73 29.30
N PHE A 38 11.89 -1.25 29.48
CA PHE A 38 13.08 -1.94 28.98
C PHE A 38 13.22 -3.35 29.59
N GLU A 39 12.76 -3.55 30.83
CA GLU A 39 12.74 -4.86 31.48
C GLU A 39 11.80 -5.82 30.76
N ASP A 40 10.63 -5.33 30.30
CA ASP A 40 9.70 -6.12 29.54
C ASP A 40 10.31 -6.52 28.17
N ALA A 41 10.95 -5.59 27.47
CA ALA A 41 11.68 -5.86 26.24
C ALA A 41 12.80 -6.89 26.42
N SER A 42 13.51 -6.83 27.54
CA SER A 42 14.59 -7.78 27.87
C SER A 42 14.05 -9.18 28.15
N LYS A 43 12.89 -9.30 28.81
CA LYS A 43 12.20 -10.58 29.03
C LYS A 43 11.71 -11.18 27.73
N GLU A 44 11.23 -10.35 26.80
CA GLU A 44 10.82 -10.79 25.47
C GLU A 44 11.98 -11.29 24.63
N ALA A 45 13.10 -10.58 24.62
CA ALA A 45 14.33 -11.01 23.96
C ALA A 45 14.81 -12.38 24.48
N ALA A 46 14.50 -12.68 25.76
CA ALA A 46 14.74 -13.98 26.38
C ALA A 46 13.69 -15.07 26.02
N GLY A 47 12.72 -14.76 25.14
CA GLY A 47 11.72 -15.70 24.65
C GLY A 47 10.47 -15.83 25.53
N THR A 48 10.24 -14.91 26.46
CA THR A 48 8.97 -14.87 27.22
C THR A 48 7.88 -14.24 26.37
N LYS A 49 6.77 -14.97 26.19
CA LYS A 49 5.58 -14.50 25.45
C LYS A 49 4.49 -14.15 26.46
N ASN A 50 4.01 -12.93 26.44
CA ASN A 50 2.82 -12.49 27.18
C ASN A 50 1.68 -12.31 26.17
N PHE A 51 0.93 -13.38 25.90
CA PHE A 51 -0.25 -13.26 25.05
C PHE A 51 -1.49 -13.03 25.91
N HIS A 52 -2.27 -12.02 25.56
CA HIS A 52 -3.62 -11.78 26.08
C HIS A 52 -4.63 -12.24 25.03
N SER A 53 -4.90 -13.53 25.01
CA SER A 53 -5.88 -14.15 24.12
C SER A 53 -6.78 -15.06 24.95
N ASN A 54 -8.04 -15.20 24.54
CA ASN A 54 -9.03 -16.02 25.24
C ASN A 54 -8.66 -17.51 25.24
N ASP A 55 -7.95 -18.00 24.25
CA ASP A 55 -7.53 -19.39 24.07
C ASP A 55 -6.00 -19.59 24.19
N GLY A 56 -5.25 -18.53 24.49
CA GLY A 56 -3.79 -18.56 24.61
C GLY A 56 -3.04 -18.46 23.29
N VAL A 57 -3.74 -18.25 22.16
CA VAL A 57 -3.15 -18.03 20.82
C VAL A 57 -3.84 -16.85 20.16
N LEU A 58 -3.10 -15.79 19.83
CA LEU A 58 -3.67 -14.68 19.08
C LEU A 58 -4.14 -15.15 17.70
N THR A 59 -5.37 -14.86 17.38
CA THR A 59 -5.98 -15.15 16.07
C THR A 59 -6.46 -13.86 15.42
N PHE A 60 -5.89 -13.52 14.28
CA PHE A 60 -6.27 -12.37 13.47
C PHE A 60 -7.05 -12.82 12.24
N ALA A 61 -7.89 -11.94 11.71
CA ALA A 61 -8.44 -12.09 10.37
C ALA A 61 -8.05 -10.89 9.53
N ILE A 62 -7.62 -11.13 8.30
CA ILE A 62 -7.49 -10.10 7.26
C ILE A 62 -8.55 -10.36 6.21
N VAL A 63 -9.42 -9.38 5.97
CA VAL A 63 -10.51 -9.46 5.00
C VAL A 63 -10.35 -8.35 3.98
N THR A 64 -10.38 -8.70 2.70
CA THR A 64 -10.17 -7.75 1.61
C THR A 64 -11.35 -7.72 0.64
N HIS A 65 -11.58 -6.58 0.01
CA HIS A 65 -12.68 -6.35 -0.92
C HIS A 65 -12.55 -7.10 -2.26
N THR A 66 -11.37 -7.64 -2.57
CA THR A 66 -11.12 -8.39 -3.81
C THR A 66 -9.92 -9.35 -3.66
N ALA A 67 -10.15 -10.52 -3.09
CA ALA A 67 -9.12 -11.57 -2.97
C ALA A 67 -8.84 -12.27 -4.33
N GLY A 68 -9.78 -12.23 -5.28
CA GLY A 68 -9.61 -12.78 -6.63
C GLY A 68 -8.65 -11.97 -7.53
N ASN A 69 -8.20 -10.82 -7.06
CA ASN A 69 -7.22 -9.98 -7.74
C ASN A 69 -5.82 -10.25 -7.17
N GLY A 70 -4.89 -10.78 -7.94
CA GLY A 70 -3.53 -11.16 -7.50
C GLY A 70 -2.69 -10.05 -6.84
N PHE A 71 -3.21 -8.82 -6.74
CA PHE A 71 -2.62 -7.76 -5.94
C PHE A 71 -2.55 -8.13 -4.45
N PHE A 72 -3.54 -8.88 -3.93
CA PHE A 72 -3.60 -9.22 -2.50
C PHE A 72 -2.73 -10.43 -2.11
N ASP A 73 -2.21 -11.21 -3.06
CA ASP A 73 -1.32 -12.35 -2.75
C ASP A 73 -0.12 -11.93 -1.86
N PRO A 74 0.67 -10.89 -2.21
CA PRO A 74 1.74 -10.43 -1.33
C PRO A 74 1.24 -9.79 -0.02
N VAL A 75 0.03 -9.21 0.02
CA VAL A 75 -0.57 -8.72 1.28
C VAL A 75 -0.80 -9.90 2.22
N TYR A 76 -1.42 -10.96 1.74
CA TYR A 76 -1.64 -12.18 2.53
C TYR A 76 -0.33 -12.84 2.95
N ALA A 77 0.68 -12.88 2.08
CA ALA A 77 2.01 -13.37 2.42
C ALA A 77 2.66 -12.55 3.54
N GLY A 78 2.48 -11.24 3.52
CA GLY A 78 2.94 -10.33 4.58
C GLY A 78 2.26 -10.62 5.91
N ALA A 79 0.93 -10.74 5.93
CA ALA A 79 0.16 -11.06 7.12
C ALA A 79 0.55 -12.41 7.72
N LEU A 80 0.68 -13.44 6.88
CA LEU A 80 1.12 -14.78 7.31
C LEU A 80 2.54 -14.75 7.88
N THR A 81 3.44 -14.00 7.25
CA THR A 81 4.83 -13.86 7.75
C THR A 81 4.86 -13.20 9.12
N ALA A 82 4.11 -12.13 9.33
CA ALA A 82 4.02 -11.44 10.61
C ALA A 82 3.42 -12.35 11.69
N ALA A 83 2.32 -13.03 11.38
CA ALA A 83 1.68 -13.97 12.31
C ALA A 83 2.65 -15.10 12.74
N ASN A 84 3.39 -15.68 11.79
CA ASN A 84 4.39 -16.71 12.08
C ASN A 84 5.52 -16.21 12.99
N LEU A 85 5.97 -14.96 12.82
CA LEU A 85 7.03 -14.38 13.65
C LEU A 85 6.62 -14.25 15.13
N ILE A 86 5.36 -13.98 15.40
CA ILE A 86 4.84 -13.80 16.77
C ILE A 86 4.12 -15.04 17.30
N GLY A 87 4.04 -16.12 16.52
CA GLY A 87 3.35 -17.35 16.89
C GLY A 87 1.82 -17.21 16.97
N ALA A 88 1.27 -16.29 16.19
CA ALA A 88 -0.17 -16.06 16.02
C ALA A 88 -0.74 -16.85 14.84
N LYS A 89 -2.07 -16.93 14.78
CA LYS A 89 -2.82 -17.39 13.60
C LYS A 89 -3.32 -16.19 12.81
N VAL A 90 -3.45 -16.33 11.51
CA VAL A 90 -4.14 -15.37 10.65
C VAL A 90 -5.04 -16.08 9.65
N LEU A 91 -6.30 -15.66 9.59
CA LEU A 91 -7.28 -16.09 8.60
C LEU A 91 -7.19 -15.13 7.40
N LEU A 92 -6.93 -15.68 6.22
CA LEU A 92 -6.80 -14.93 4.97
C LEU A 92 -8.13 -15.02 4.22
N LEU A 93 -8.89 -13.95 4.20
CA LEU A 93 -10.26 -13.89 3.72
C LEU A 93 -10.45 -12.73 2.74
N GLY A 94 -11.49 -12.80 1.92
CA GLY A 94 -11.87 -11.72 1.02
C GLY A 94 -12.86 -12.18 -0.03
N SER A 95 -13.39 -11.24 -0.82
CA SER A 95 -14.23 -11.57 -1.96
C SER A 95 -13.40 -12.26 -3.04
N GLU A 96 -13.90 -13.38 -3.59
CA GLU A 96 -13.26 -14.09 -4.70
C GLU A 96 -13.38 -13.33 -6.04
N SER A 97 -14.12 -12.23 -6.06
CA SER A 97 -14.25 -11.37 -7.23
C SER A 97 -12.87 -10.80 -7.67
N PRO A 98 -12.57 -10.75 -8.97
CA PRO A 98 -11.36 -10.09 -9.47
C PRO A 98 -11.48 -8.55 -9.48
N VAL A 99 -12.69 -8.02 -9.27
CA VAL A 99 -13.00 -6.60 -9.12
C VAL A 99 -13.55 -6.32 -7.73
N ASP A 100 -13.54 -5.07 -7.32
CA ASP A 100 -13.99 -4.65 -5.98
C ASP A 100 -15.41 -5.13 -5.68
N ASP A 101 -15.57 -5.82 -4.55
CA ASP A 101 -16.85 -6.32 -4.06
C ASP A 101 -16.97 -6.08 -2.54
N PRO A 102 -17.17 -4.82 -2.15
CA PRO A 102 -17.29 -4.45 -0.73
C PRO A 102 -18.49 -5.10 -0.03
N ALA A 103 -19.57 -5.40 -0.77
CA ALA A 103 -20.74 -6.05 -0.19
C ALA A 103 -20.40 -7.46 0.30
N ARG A 104 -19.66 -8.23 -0.49
CA ARG A 104 -19.21 -9.57 -0.11
C ARG A 104 -18.17 -9.51 1.03
N GLU A 105 -17.28 -8.53 1.00
CA GLU A 105 -16.34 -8.28 2.09
C GLU A 105 -17.08 -8.06 3.42
N ILE A 106 -18.09 -7.18 3.43
CA ILE A 106 -18.93 -6.90 4.60
C ILE A 106 -19.64 -8.16 5.13
N GLU A 107 -20.16 -9.01 4.25
CA GLU A 107 -20.76 -10.28 4.65
C GLU A 107 -19.75 -11.19 5.36
N ILE A 108 -18.53 -11.33 4.81
CA ILE A 108 -17.46 -12.13 5.39
C ILE A 108 -17.04 -11.57 6.76
N ILE A 109 -16.91 -10.24 6.88
CA ILE A 109 -16.55 -9.61 8.16
C ILE A 109 -17.64 -9.86 9.20
N ASN A 110 -18.91 -9.73 8.86
CA ASN A 110 -20.01 -10.02 9.79
C ASN A 110 -20.03 -11.48 10.26
N GLN A 111 -19.60 -12.41 9.42
CA GLN A 111 -19.46 -13.82 9.82
C GLN A 111 -18.28 -14.03 10.77
N ILE A 112 -17.11 -13.47 10.47
CA ILE A 112 -15.91 -13.68 11.29
C ILE A 112 -15.99 -12.95 12.65
N LEU A 113 -16.72 -11.86 12.76
CA LEU A 113 -16.99 -11.19 14.02
C LEU A 113 -17.80 -12.05 15.03
N GLN A 114 -18.40 -13.15 14.59
CA GLN A 114 -19.07 -14.12 15.46
C GLN A 114 -18.12 -15.20 15.98
N ASP A 115 -16.88 -15.26 15.51
CA ASP A 115 -15.90 -16.25 15.97
C ASP A 115 -15.34 -15.83 17.35
N PRO A 116 -15.58 -16.61 18.41
CA PRO A 116 -15.08 -16.27 19.75
C PRO A 116 -13.55 -16.34 19.87
N ALA A 117 -12.86 -16.94 18.91
CA ALA A 117 -11.41 -17.00 18.87
C ALA A 117 -10.76 -15.79 18.20
N LEU A 118 -11.55 -14.88 17.61
CA LEU A 118 -11.02 -13.70 16.94
C LEU A 118 -10.52 -12.66 17.94
N ASP A 119 -9.24 -12.34 17.90
CA ASP A 119 -8.60 -11.33 18.76
C ASP A 119 -8.39 -9.99 18.08
N GLY A 120 -8.34 -9.95 16.74
CA GLY A 120 -8.16 -8.70 15.99
C GLY A 120 -8.54 -8.82 14.52
N LEU A 121 -9.00 -7.71 13.94
CA LEU A 121 -9.54 -7.65 12.59
C LEU A 121 -8.77 -6.65 11.73
N ILE A 122 -8.36 -7.08 10.54
CA ILE A 122 -7.72 -6.24 9.52
C ILE A 122 -8.65 -6.20 8.32
N ILE A 123 -9.04 -5.01 7.87
CA ILE A 123 -10.00 -4.83 6.77
C ILE A 123 -9.52 -3.79 5.78
N THR A 124 -9.96 -3.94 4.54
CA THR A 124 -9.99 -2.84 3.59
C THR A 124 -11.30 -2.07 3.73
N THR A 125 -11.33 -0.81 3.41
CA THR A 125 -12.54 0.01 3.51
C THR A 125 -12.68 0.93 2.29
N PRO A 126 -12.95 0.36 1.09
CA PRO A 126 -12.90 1.11 -0.16
C PRO A 126 -14.05 2.10 -0.34
N GLN A 127 -15.16 1.96 0.40
CA GLN A 127 -16.34 2.82 0.27
C GLN A 127 -16.59 3.63 1.54
N VAL A 128 -16.71 4.94 1.39
CA VAL A 128 -16.97 5.88 2.51
C VAL A 128 -18.30 5.54 3.20
N GLY A 129 -18.23 5.36 4.51
CA GLY A 129 -19.39 5.11 5.37
C GLY A 129 -19.93 3.69 5.37
N ALA A 130 -19.56 2.83 4.42
CA ALA A 130 -20.10 1.48 4.31
C ALA A 130 -19.70 0.55 5.47
N TYR A 131 -18.60 0.84 6.14
CA TYR A 131 -18.03 0.01 7.21
C TYR A 131 -18.34 0.50 8.63
N ASN A 132 -19.15 1.55 8.79
CA ASN A 132 -19.44 2.15 10.09
C ASN A 132 -20.07 1.17 11.09
N ASP A 133 -21.02 0.35 10.64
CA ASP A 133 -21.70 -0.64 11.48
C ASP A 133 -20.75 -1.77 11.90
N ILE A 134 -19.85 -2.18 11.01
CA ILE A 134 -18.80 -3.16 11.30
C ILE A 134 -17.86 -2.65 12.39
N VAL A 135 -17.38 -1.42 12.24
CA VAL A 135 -16.50 -0.78 13.23
C VAL A 135 -17.21 -0.70 14.59
N ALA A 136 -18.48 -0.27 14.60
CA ALA A 136 -19.27 -0.21 15.85
C ALA A 136 -19.48 -1.61 16.47
N ALA A 137 -19.70 -2.65 15.67
CA ALA A 137 -19.85 -4.02 16.16
C ALA A 137 -18.56 -4.57 16.77
N ALA A 138 -17.41 -4.35 16.11
CA ALA A 138 -16.11 -4.75 16.61
C ALA A 138 -15.72 -4.00 17.90
N GLU A 139 -15.95 -2.69 17.97
CA GLU A 139 -15.75 -1.88 19.17
C GLU A 139 -16.58 -2.42 20.36
N LYS A 140 -17.86 -2.74 20.11
CA LYS A 140 -18.76 -3.32 21.13
C LYS A 140 -18.28 -4.68 21.63
N SER A 141 -17.67 -5.48 20.75
CA SER A 141 -17.12 -6.80 21.07
C SER A 141 -15.71 -6.73 21.65
N GLY A 142 -15.09 -5.54 21.72
CA GLY A 142 -13.71 -5.37 22.20
C GLY A 142 -12.65 -5.87 21.22
N ILE A 143 -13.00 -6.07 19.95
CA ILE A 143 -12.08 -6.53 18.89
C ILE A 143 -11.42 -5.31 18.25
N PRO A 144 -10.10 -5.12 18.40
CA PRO A 144 -9.39 -4.03 17.76
C PRO A 144 -9.34 -4.22 16.24
N ILE A 145 -9.40 -3.09 15.54
CA ILE A 145 -9.37 -3.03 14.06
C ILE A 145 -8.12 -2.30 13.59
N ALA A 146 -7.48 -2.83 12.54
CA ALA A 146 -6.59 -2.10 11.67
C ALA A 146 -7.16 -2.06 10.25
N THR A 147 -6.95 -0.97 9.53
CA THR A 147 -7.29 -0.91 8.09
C THR A 147 -6.04 -1.04 7.24
N THR A 148 -6.21 -1.56 6.03
CA THR A 148 -5.12 -1.71 5.08
C THR A 148 -5.54 -1.39 3.65
N ASN A 149 -4.60 -1.01 2.79
CA ASN A 149 -4.76 -0.73 1.37
C ASN A 149 -5.72 0.43 1.07
N SER A 150 -6.99 0.15 0.82
CA SER A 150 -8.03 1.18 0.66
C SER A 150 -8.67 1.51 2.01
N PHE A 151 -8.89 2.80 2.28
CA PHE A 151 -9.48 3.18 3.54
C PHE A 151 -10.50 4.33 3.44
N ASP A 152 -11.49 4.24 4.29
CA ASP A 152 -12.45 5.32 4.53
C ASP A 152 -11.86 6.31 5.55
N PRO A 153 -11.59 7.56 5.19
CA PRO A 153 -11.01 8.54 6.11
C PRO A 153 -11.90 8.86 7.31
N THR A 154 -13.20 8.58 7.25
CA THR A 154 -14.12 8.82 8.36
C THR A 154 -13.93 7.84 9.51
N ILE A 155 -13.34 6.67 9.25
CA ILE A 155 -13.05 5.63 10.25
C ILE A 155 -11.79 5.97 11.05
N LEU A 156 -10.77 6.59 10.46
CA LEU A 156 -9.50 6.91 11.13
C LEU A 156 -9.62 7.87 12.31
N ASN A 157 -10.73 8.60 12.42
CA ASN A 157 -10.98 9.48 13.56
C ASN A 157 -11.45 8.73 14.82
N ARG A 158 -11.63 7.41 14.76
CA ARG A 158 -11.99 6.57 15.90
C ARG A 158 -10.76 6.11 16.65
N ASN A 159 -10.82 6.14 17.98
CA ASN A 159 -9.69 5.77 18.84
C ASN A 159 -9.24 4.34 18.61
N GLY A 160 -7.93 4.17 18.37
CA GLY A 160 -7.28 2.86 18.29
C GLY A 160 -7.27 2.22 16.91
N ILE A 161 -7.94 2.78 15.90
CA ILE A 161 -7.87 2.29 14.52
C ILE A 161 -6.63 2.90 13.82
N SER A 162 -5.78 2.05 13.27
CA SER A 162 -4.65 2.44 12.44
C SER A 162 -4.88 2.07 10.98
N HIS A 163 -4.23 2.78 10.08
CA HIS A 163 -4.17 2.45 8.65
C HIS A 163 -2.74 2.12 8.23
N THR A 164 -2.60 1.07 7.44
CA THR A 164 -1.36 0.74 6.73
C THR A 164 -1.65 0.70 5.23
N GLY A 165 -1.16 1.66 4.51
CA GLY A 165 -1.38 1.76 3.07
C GLY A 165 -0.44 2.76 2.44
N GLN A 166 -0.63 2.97 1.16
CA GLN A 166 0.11 3.97 0.41
C GLN A 166 -0.77 5.21 0.26
N ASP A 167 -0.23 6.39 0.49
CA ASP A 167 -0.95 7.64 0.29
C ASP A 167 -1.29 7.84 -1.19
N ALA A 168 -2.56 8.02 -1.50
CA ALA A 168 -3.06 8.22 -2.87
C ALA A 168 -2.39 9.41 -3.58
N SER A 169 -1.93 10.41 -2.83
CA SER A 169 -1.21 11.57 -3.39
C SER A 169 0.10 11.18 -4.10
N ALA A 170 0.66 10.01 -3.79
CA ALA A 170 1.86 9.50 -4.49
C ALA A 170 1.62 9.24 -5.98
N ALA A 171 0.37 9.12 -6.45
CA ALA A 171 0.06 9.04 -7.88
C ALA A 171 0.46 10.31 -8.66
N ALA A 172 0.66 11.43 -7.97
CA ALA A 172 1.26 12.63 -8.56
C ALA A 172 2.62 12.35 -9.22
N ILE A 173 3.42 11.45 -8.65
CA ILE A 173 4.73 11.03 -9.21
C ILE A 173 4.56 10.49 -10.63
N ALA A 174 3.54 9.67 -10.87
CA ALA A 174 3.26 9.15 -12.22
C ALA A 174 2.73 10.24 -13.16
N GLY A 175 1.90 11.15 -12.64
CA GLY A 175 1.40 12.30 -13.42
C GLY A 175 2.53 13.22 -13.89
N GLU A 176 3.45 13.58 -13.01
CA GLU A 176 4.64 14.37 -13.34
C GLU A 176 5.56 13.64 -14.33
N ALA A 177 5.80 12.33 -14.09
CA ALA A 177 6.60 11.50 -14.99
C ALA A 177 5.98 11.38 -16.38
N LEU A 178 4.64 11.31 -16.48
CA LEU A 178 3.94 11.27 -17.75
C LEU A 178 4.20 12.56 -18.55
N VAL A 179 4.04 13.72 -17.93
CA VAL A 179 4.30 15.01 -18.61
C VAL A 179 5.78 15.13 -18.99
N LYS A 180 6.70 14.74 -18.10
CA LYS A 180 8.12 14.70 -18.41
C LYS A 180 8.40 13.82 -19.64
N CYS A 181 7.82 12.62 -19.70
CA CYS A 181 7.95 11.72 -20.84
C CYS A 181 7.46 12.36 -22.14
N LEU A 182 6.31 13.06 -22.11
CA LEU A 182 5.80 13.78 -23.28
C LEU A 182 6.77 14.86 -23.75
N MET A 183 7.32 15.63 -22.84
CA MET A 183 8.30 16.70 -23.15
C MET A 183 9.60 16.09 -23.71
N ASP A 184 10.14 15.06 -23.10
CA ASP A 184 11.36 14.36 -23.55
C ASP A 184 11.19 13.76 -24.97
N LYS A 185 9.99 13.32 -25.32
CA LYS A 185 9.63 12.83 -26.66
C LYS A 185 9.35 13.95 -27.68
N GLY A 186 9.34 15.22 -27.26
CA GLY A 186 9.01 16.34 -28.11
C GLY A 186 7.54 16.40 -28.53
N VAL A 187 6.63 15.78 -27.78
CA VAL A 187 5.19 15.82 -28.06
C VAL A 187 4.67 17.23 -27.81
N THR A 188 3.99 17.80 -28.81
CA THR A 188 3.55 19.20 -28.78
C THR A 188 2.08 19.38 -28.39
N GLY A 189 1.28 18.31 -28.40
CA GLY A 189 -0.15 18.31 -28.04
C GLY A 189 -0.76 16.93 -28.26
N GLY A 190 -2.04 16.78 -27.92
CA GLY A 190 -2.81 15.55 -28.05
C GLY A 190 -3.61 15.21 -26.79
N SER A 191 -4.25 14.04 -26.77
CA SER A 191 -5.10 13.61 -25.68
C SER A 191 -4.34 12.77 -24.66
N ILE A 192 -4.59 13.03 -23.35
CA ILE A 192 -4.14 12.23 -22.22
C ILE A 192 -5.38 11.66 -21.57
N VAL A 193 -5.47 10.33 -21.44
CA VAL A 193 -6.68 9.64 -20.98
C VAL A 193 -6.41 8.92 -19.67
N LEU A 194 -7.31 9.10 -18.69
CA LEU A 194 -7.23 8.46 -17.39
C LEU A 194 -8.44 7.52 -17.20
N PRO A 195 -8.39 6.26 -17.69
CA PRO A 195 -9.48 5.30 -17.49
C PRO A 195 -9.61 4.90 -16.04
N ASN A 196 -10.86 4.80 -15.56
CA ASN A 196 -11.21 4.33 -14.21
C ASN A 196 -12.63 3.78 -14.23
N SER A 197 -13.02 3.00 -13.22
CA SER A 197 -14.41 2.67 -12.95
C SER A 197 -14.95 3.46 -11.79
N THR A 198 -15.59 4.58 -12.07
CA THR A 198 -16.19 5.43 -11.05
C THR A 198 -17.37 4.77 -10.35
N ALA A 199 -18.06 3.84 -11.04
CA ALA A 199 -19.17 3.07 -10.50
C ALA A 199 -18.76 2.11 -9.37
N MET A 200 -17.49 1.66 -9.31
CA MET A 200 -16.99 0.84 -8.21
C MET A 200 -16.91 1.61 -6.89
N GLY A 201 -16.85 2.93 -6.94
CA GLY A 201 -16.85 3.80 -5.75
C GLY A 201 -15.64 3.66 -4.84
N ASN A 202 -14.54 3.06 -5.32
CA ASN A 202 -13.31 2.89 -4.53
C ASN A 202 -12.64 4.25 -4.33
N VAL A 203 -12.74 4.76 -3.08
CA VAL A 203 -12.25 6.09 -2.71
C VAL A 203 -10.75 6.25 -2.95
N GLU A 204 -9.96 5.21 -2.67
CA GLU A 204 -8.51 5.24 -2.84
C GLU A 204 -8.11 5.32 -4.31
N VAL A 205 -8.76 4.53 -5.18
CA VAL A 205 -8.51 4.56 -6.62
C VAL A 205 -8.91 5.91 -7.22
N ASN A 206 -10.08 6.44 -6.83
CA ASN A 206 -10.51 7.76 -7.26
C ASN A 206 -9.52 8.86 -6.84
N ASN A 207 -9.03 8.83 -5.60
CA ASN A 207 -8.03 9.77 -5.10
C ASN A 207 -6.69 9.65 -5.86
N ARG A 208 -6.24 8.44 -6.23
CA ARG A 208 -5.05 8.22 -7.06
C ARG A 208 -5.21 8.86 -8.43
N VAL A 209 -6.34 8.63 -9.11
CA VAL A 209 -6.60 9.21 -10.44
C VAL A 209 -6.68 10.73 -10.35
N THR A 210 -7.37 11.29 -9.35
CA THR A 210 -7.44 12.73 -9.12
C THR A 210 -6.05 13.33 -8.84
N SER A 211 -5.23 12.65 -8.05
CA SER A 211 -3.86 13.09 -7.76
C SER A 211 -3.00 13.13 -9.02
N ALA A 212 -3.04 12.08 -9.85
CA ALA A 212 -2.33 12.04 -11.12
C ALA A 212 -2.85 13.12 -12.09
N TYR A 213 -4.17 13.29 -12.21
CA TYR A 213 -4.79 14.34 -13.02
C TYR A 213 -4.30 15.74 -12.62
N ASN A 214 -4.34 16.07 -11.33
CA ASN A 214 -3.91 17.37 -10.84
C ASN A 214 -2.42 17.62 -11.09
N ALA A 215 -1.59 16.59 -10.95
CA ALA A 215 -0.17 16.67 -11.26
C ALA A 215 0.10 16.88 -12.76
N ILE A 216 -0.61 16.16 -13.63
CA ILE A 216 -0.54 16.34 -15.09
C ILE A 216 -0.90 17.77 -15.47
N VAL A 217 -2.05 18.28 -15.01
CA VAL A 217 -2.52 19.64 -15.29
C VAL A 217 -1.52 20.69 -14.80
N THR A 218 -1.02 20.51 -13.58
CA THR A 218 -0.04 21.42 -12.96
C THR A 218 1.27 21.44 -13.76
N ALA A 219 1.79 20.27 -14.12
CA ALA A 219 3.03 20.14 -14.87
C ALA A 219 2.90 20.72 -16.30
N LEU A 220 1.78 20.45 -16.99
CA LEU A 220 1.50 21.03 -18.32
C LEU A 220 1.37 22.55 -18.25
N LYS A 221 0.73 23.08 -17.21
CA LYS A 221 0.60 24.52 -16.98
C LYS A 221 1.98 25.15 -16.74
N ALA A 222 2.80 24.54 -15.90
CA ALA A 222 4.17 25.00 -15.65
C ALA A 222 5.03 24.99 -16.91
N ALA A 223 4.83 24.04 -17.82
CA ALA A 223 5.49 23.97 -19.11
C ALA A 223 4.91 24.94 -20.17
N GLY A 224 3.84 25.69 -19.86
CA GLY A 224 3.15 26.56 -20.82
C GLY A 224 2.46 25.80 -21.97
N LYS A 225 2.04 24.55 -21.73
CA LYS A 225 1.51 23.63 -22.75
C LYS A 225 0.07 23.18 -22.48
N LEU A 226 -0.57 23.60 -21.41
CA LEU A 226 -1.88 23.08 -21.00
C LEU A 226 -2.92 23.14 -22.13
N GLU A 227 -2.98 24.24 -22.87
CA GLU A 227 -3.94 24.44 -23.96
C GLU A 227 -3.71 23.51 -25.18
N ALA A 228 -2.53 22.92 -25.29
CA ALA A 228 -2.19 22.01 -26.39
C ALA A 228 -2.58 20.55 -26.09
N PHE A 229 -2.92 20.24 -24.84
CA PHE A 229 -3.29 18.89 -24.42
C PHE A 229 -4.71 18.85 -23.88
N LYS A 230 -5.46 17.83 -24.30
CA LYS A 230 -6.75 17.50 -23.72
C LYS A 230 -6.56 16.43 -22.65
N VAL A 231 -6.63 16.81 -21.39
CA VAL A 231 -6.58 15.85 -20.26
C VAL A 231 -7.98 15.37 -19.96
N ASP A 232 -8.27 14.11 -20.31
CA ASP A 232 -9.59 13.49 -20.15
C ASP A 232 -9.58 12.57 -18.91
N ALA A 233 -10.08 13.12 -17.81
CA ALA A 233 -10.20 12.45 -16.51
C ALA A 233 -11.66 12.44 -16.02
N GLY A 234 -12.63 12.58 -16.92
CA GLY A 234 -14.05 12.69 -16.59
C GLY A 234 -14.41 14.04 -15.93
N PRO A 235 -15.70 14.26 -15.66
CA PRO A 235 -16.21 15.54 -15.20
C PRO A 235 -15.68 15.97 -13.81
N GLU A 236 -15.33 15.01 -12.95
CA GLU A 236 -14.88 15.25 -11.57
C GLU A 236 -13.37 15.05 -11.40
N GLY A 237 -12.62 14.75 -12.48
CA GLY A 237 -11.18 14.47 -12.41
C GLY A 237 -10.83 13.11 -11.78
N VAL A 238 -11.81 12.24 -11.59
CA VAL A 238 -11.66 10.90 -10.99
C VAL A 238 -11.44 9.80 -12.01
N GLY A 239 -11.42 10.15 -13.30
CA GLY A 239 -11.21 9.25 -14.43
C GLY A 239 -12.39 9.20 -15.39
N VAL A 240 -12.10 8.73 -16.61
CA VAL A 240 -13.12 8.41 -17.61
C VAL A 240 -13.67 7.04 -17.29
N ASP A 241 -14.99 6.95 -17.15
CA ASP A 241 -15.65 5.69 -16.79
C ASP A 241 -15.40 4.60 -17.84
N ALA A 242 -14.99 3.44 -17.36
CA ALA A 242 -14.64 2.28 -18.15
C ALA A 242 -15.13 0.99 -17.46
N ASP A 243 -15.60 0.01 -18.24
CA ASP A 243 -16.10 -1.24 -17.68
C ASP A 243 -14.95 -2.06 -17.03
N PRO A 244 -15.00 -2.31 -15.73
CA PRO A 244 -13.98 -3.10 -15.03
C PRO A 244 -14.05 -4.60 -15.37
N ASN A 245 -15.14 -5.10 -15.95
CA ASN A 245 -15.28 -6.49 -16.37
C ASN A 245 -14.68 -6.75 -17.76
N ASP A 246 -14.56 -5.70 -18.60
CA ASP A 246 -13.82 -5.74 -19.87
C ASP A 246 -12.96 -4.47 -20.05
N PRO A 247 -11.98 -4.27 -19.17
CA PRO A 247 -11.21 -3.03 -19.14
C PRO A 247 -10.33 -2.83 -20.37
N VAL A 248 -9.92 -3.91 -21.05
CA VAL A 248 -9.11 -3.83 -22.27
C VAL A 248 -9.93 -3.24 -23.42
N ALA A 249 -11.11 -3.80 -23.70
CA ALA A 249 -11.99 -3.28 -24.75
C ALA A 249 -12.44 -1.84 -24.48
N ALA A 250 -12.72 -1.51 -23.20
CA ALA A 250 -13.08 -0.16 -22.80
C ALA A 250 -11.93 0.83 -23.11
N ILE A 251 -10.69 0.51 -22.77
CA ILE A 251 -9.53 1.39 -23.04
C ILE A 251 -9.24 1.48 -24.55
N VAL A 252 -9.34 0.37 -25.29
CA VAL A 252 -9.19 0.40 -26.76
C VAL A 252 -10.21 1.34 -27.37
N SER A 253 -11.49 1.26 -26.98
CA SER A 253 -12.54 2.16 -27.43
C SER A 253 -12.25 3.63 -27.10
N LEU A 254 -11.70 3.90 -25.89
CA LEU A 254 -11.26 5.25 -25.51
C LEU A 254 -10.16 5.75 -26.44
N PHE A 255 -9.17 4.92 -26.76
CA PHE A 255 -8.07 5.29 -27.66
C PHE A 255 -8.56 5.57 -29.10
N GLU A 256 -9.41 4.71 -29.62
CA GLU A 256 -10.00 4.89 -30.96
C GLU A 256 -10.88 6.14 -31.05
N SER A 257 -11.71 6.39 -30.03
CA SER A 257 -12.60 7.55 -30.01
C SER A 257 -11.87 8.89 -29.89
N ARG A 258 -10.65 8.92 -29.38
CA ARG A 258 -9.83 10.14 -29.26
C ARG A 258 -8.86 10.30 -30.43
N GLY A 259 -8.39 9.21 -31.04
CA GLY A 259 -7.50 9.19 -32.19
C GLY A 259 -6.07 9.67 -31.94
N ASP A 260 -5.90 10.77 -31.21
CA ASP A 260 -4.66 11.49 -30.94
C ASP A 260 -4.10 11.24 -29.52
N VAL A 261 -4.35 10.06 -28.94
CA VAL A 261 -3.86 9.71 -27.59
C VAL A 261 -2.34 9.63 -27.58
N VAL A 262 -1.74 10.46 -26.73
CA VAL A 262 -0.28 10.57 -26.52
C VAL A 262 0.14 10.18 -25.12
N GLY A 263 -0.79 10.10 -24.18
CA GLY A 263 -0.52 9.73 -22.80
C GLY A 263 -1.72 9.03 -22.14
N ALA A 264 -1.46 8.18 -21.16
CA ALA A 264 -2.50 7.56 -20.34
C ALA A 264 -1.99 7.22 -18.94
N PHE A 265 -2.90 7.22 -17.95
CA PHE A 265 -2.63 6.76 -16.60
C PHE A 265 -3.78 5.88 -16.09
N ALA A 266 -3.46 4.77 -15.45
CA ALA A 266 -4.41 3.85 -14.82
C ALA A 266 -4.09 3.67 -13.33
N GLY A 267 -5.11 3.77 -12.46
CA GLY A 267 -4.95 3.94 -11.01
C GLY A 267 -4.90 2.64 -10.18
N ASN A 268 -5.02 1.44 -10.78
CA ASN A 268 -5.09 0.19 -10.02
C ASN A 268 -4.68 -1.06 -10.84
N ASN A 269 -4.68 -2.22 -10.16
CA ASN A 269 -4.30 -3.51 -10.75
C ASN A 269 -5.34 -4.11 -11.75
N VAL A 270 -6.53 -3.52 -11.88
CA VAL A 270 -7.51 -3.86 -12.92
C VAL A 270 -7.14 -3.15 -14.22
N PHE A 271 -7.00 -1.84 -14.15
CA PHE A 271 -6.83 -0.99 -15.33
C PHE A 271 -5.38 -0.87 -15.81
N THR A 272 -4.38 -1.00 -14.95
CA THR A 272 -2.97 -0.88 -15.37
C THR A 272 -2.53 -2.00 -16.33
N PRO A 273 -2.76 -3.29 -16.07
CA PRO A 273 -2.44 -4.32 -17.03
C PRO A 273 -3.34 -4.27 -18.27
N ALA A 274 -4.58 -3.79 -18.14
CA ALA A 274 -5.47 -3.58 -19.26
C ALA A 274 -4.99 -2.44 -20.17
N LEU A 275 -4.48 -1.35 -19.58
CA LEU A 275 -3.84 -0.25 -20.32
C LEU A 275 -2.66 -0.75 -21.15
N ALA A 276 -1.79 -1.58 -20.57
CA ALA A 276 -0.67 -2.18 -21.29
C ALA A 276 -1.13 -2.98 -22.52
N LYS A 277 -2.14 -3.84 -22.33
CA LYS A 277 -2.72 -4.65 -23.42
C LYS A 277 -3.35 -3.76 -24.51
N ALA A 278 -4.09 -2.72 -24.11
CA ALA A 278 -4.69 -1.77 -25.06
C ALA A 278 -3.62 -1.01 -25.85
N VAL A 279 -2.52 -0.59 -25.21
CA VAL A 279 -1.37 0.03 -25.88
C VAL A 279 -0.78 -0.89 -26.93
N ALA A 280 -0.56 -2.17 -26.61
CA ALA A 280 -0.04 -3.17 -27.53
C ALA A 280 -1.02 -3.43 -28.69
N GLN A 281 -2.32 -3.65 -28.41
CA GLN A 281 -3.35 -3.94 -29.42
C GLN A 281 -3.57 -2.81 -30.41
N THR A 282 -3.44 -1.56 -29.95
CA THR A 282 -3.58 -0.39 -30.81
C THR A 282 -2.27 0.05 -31.49
N GLY A 283 -1.21 -0.75 -31.37
CA GLY A 283 0.08 -0.49 -31.98
C GLY A 283 0.81 0.75 -31.42
N LYS A 284 0.49 1.14 -30.17
CA LYS A 284 1.05 2.34 -29.54
C LYS A 284 2.25 2.06 -28.62
N THR A 285 2.76 0.82 -28.61
CA THR A 285 3.96 0.41 -27.85
C THR A 285 5.13 1.35 -28.10
N GLY A 286 5.67 1.94 -27.03
CA GLY A 286 6.76 2.91 -27.11
C GLY A 286 6.40 4.28 -27.71
N GLN A 287 5.20 4.46 -28.26
CA GLN A 287 4.79 5.71 -28.88
C GLN A 287 4.16 6.68 -27.89
N ILE A 288 3.32 6.21 -26.98
CA ILE A 288 2.67 7.02 -25.95
C ILE A 288 3.39 6.95 -24.61
N CYS A 289 3.08 7.88 -23.71
CA CYS A 289 3.55 7.88 -22.32
C CYS A 289 2.48 7.22 -21.43
N ALA A 290 2.57 5.90 -21.24
CA ALA A 290 1.61 5.12 -20.49
C ALA A 290 2.14 4.79 -19.10
N TYR A 291 1.47 5.25 -18.05
CA TYR A 291 1.83 5.01 -16.67
C TYR A 291 0.71 4.32 -15.90
N GLY A 292 1.08 3.57 -14.86
CA GLY A 292 0.12 2.86 -14.05
C GLY A 292 0.39 2.94 -12.57
N PHE A 293 -0.52 2.33 -11.84
CA PHE A 293 -0.43 2.06 -10.42
C PHE A 293 -0.47 0.54 -10.21
N ASP A 294 0.17 0.06 -9.14
CA ASP A 294 0.48 -1.32 -8.85
C ASP A 294 1.61 -1.91 -9.71
N LEU A 295 2.31 -2.86 -9.13
CA LEU A 295 3.50 -3.46 -9.73
C LEU A 295 3.55 -4.98 -9.49
N GLY A 296 2.72 -5.70 -10.23
CA GLY A 296 2.75 -7.15 -10.30
C GLY A 296 3.60 -7.66 -11.49
N PRO A 297 3.68 -8.98 -11.67
CA PRO A 297 4.43 -9.58 -12.79
C PRO A 297 3.97 -9.09 -14.17
N ALA A 298 2.66 -8.86 -14.36
CA ALA A 298 2.12 -8.38 -15.63
C ALA A 298 2.60 -6.95 -15.94
N GLN A 299 2.59 -6.05 -14.97
CA GLN A 299 3.08 -4.68 -15.13
C GLN A 299 4.59 -4.65 -15.37
N GLN A 300 5.37 -5.47 -14.65
CA GLN A 300 6.81 -5.59 -14.87
C GLN A 300 7.13 -6.05 -16.30
N ALA A 301 6.42 -7.07 -16.79
CA ALA A 301 6.56 -7.54 -18.17
C ALA A 301 6.20 -6.46 -19.19
N ALA A 302 5.10 -5.71 -18.95
CA ALA A 302 4.66 -4.63 -19.82
C ALA A 302 5.66 -3.45 -19.85
N ILE A 303 6.28 -3.11 -18.71
CA ILE A 303 7.35 -2.09 -18.65
C ILE A 303 8.57 -2.56 -19.46
N ALA A 304 8.96 -3.81 -19.29
CA ALA A 304 10.11 -4.39 -20.03
C ALA A 304 9.84 -4.38 -21.55
N ALA A 305 8.62 -4.69 -21.98
CA ALA A 305 8.19 -4.68 -23.37
C ALA A 305 8.04 -3.26 -23.95
N GLY A 306 7.79 -2.25 -23.11
CA GLY A 306 7.54 -0.86 -23.52
C GLY A 306 6.06 -0.55 -23.76
N ASP A 307 5.16 -1.44 -23.36
CA ASP A 307 3.70 -1.20 -23.37
C ASP A 307 3.26 -0.28 -22.22
N LEU A 308 4.04 -0.27 -21.13
CA LEU A 308 4.01 0.76 -20.11
C LEU A 308 5.35 1.50 -20.07
N THR A 309 5.32 2.81 -19.88
CA THR A 309 6.51 3.64 -19.63
C THR A 309 6.99 3.44 -18.18
N GLY A 310 6.05 3.25 -17.25
CA GLY A 310 6.33 2.96 -15.86
C GLY A 310 5.06 2.63 -15.06
N SER A 311 5.27 2.15 -13.83
CA SER A 311 4.19 1.92 -12.88
C SER A 311 4.66 2.16 -11.45
N LEU A 312 3.74 2.56 -10.56
CA LEU A 312 3.98 2.80 -9.16
C LEU A 312 3.74 1.52 -8.35
N GLY A 313 4.77 1.03 -7.66
CA GLY A 313 4.63 -0.05 -6.67
C GLY A 313 4.35 0.52 -5.28
N GLN A 314 3.40 -0.08 -4.55
CA GLN A 314 2.96 0.40 -3.23
C GLN A 314 3.32 -0.52 -2.06
N GLN A 315 4.25 -1.45 -2.23
CA GLN A 315 4.75 -2.36 -1.18
C GLN A 315 3.63 -3.23 -0.53
N PRO A 316 2.86 -3.99 -1.29
CA PRO A 316 1.69 -4.71 -0.77
C PRO A 316 2.03 -5.72 0.34
N PHE A 317 3.22 -6.32 0.34
CA PHE A 317 3.67 -7.19 1.43
C PHE A 317 3.65 -6.46 2.79
N LEU A 318 4.07 -5.20 2.83
CA LEU A 318 4.07 -4.40 4.07
C LEU A 318 2.65 -4.05 4.52
N GLN A 319 1.70 -3.96 3.58
CA GLN A 319 0.28 -3.70 3.87
C GLN A 319 -0.39 -4.90 4.58
N GLY A 320 0.16 -6.09 4.47
CA GLY A 320 -0.27 -7.24 5.27
C GLY A 320 0.54 -7.41 6.55
N PHE A 321 1.85 -7.20 6.47
CA PHE A 321 2.77 -7.43 7.58
C PHE A 321 2.53 -6.48 8.77
N TRP A 322 2.49 -5.19 8.50
CA TRP A 322 2.41 -4.19 9.56
C TRP A 322 1.09 -4.17 10.33
N PRO A 323 -0.10 -4.34 9.72
CA PRO A 323 -1.34 -4.38 10.49
C PRO A 323 -1.37 -5.50 11.53
N VAL A 324 -0.85 -6.70 11.20
CA VAL A 324 -0.74 -7.82 12.16
C VAL A 324 0.18 -7.42 13.31
N MET A 325 1.34 -6.85 13.02
CA MET A 325 2.28 -6.41 14.06
C MET A 325 1.70 -5.29 14.92
N GLN A 326 0.94 -4.35 14.36
CA GLN A 326 0.31 -3.27 15.11
C GLN A 326 -0.79 -3.80 16.04
N LEU A 327 -1.67 -4.70 15.57
CA LEU A 327 -2.68 -5.33 16.40
C LEU A 327 -2.02 -6.16 17.53
N TYR A 328 -0.96 -6.90 17.22
CA TYR A 328 -0.19 -7.59 18.25
C TYR A 328 0.32 -6.64 19.34
N LEU A 329 0.97 -5.53 18.95
CA LEU A 329 1.49 -4.56 19.90
C LEU A 329 0.38 -3.88 20.71
N GLN A 330 -0.77 -3.63 20.09
CA GLN A 330 -1.93 -3.06 20.77
C GLN A 330 -2.52 -4.01 21.81
N ILE A 331 -2.71 -5.27 21.45
CA ILE A 331 -3.33 -6.29 22.33
C ILE A 331 -2.37 -6.71 23.44
N ASP A 332 -1.15 -7.08 23.06
CA ASP A 332 -0.19 -7.71 23.99
C ASP A 332 0.63 -6.69 24.80
N ARG A 333 0.80 -5.47 24.30
CA ARG A 333 1.64 -4.42 24.90
C ARG A 333 0.88 -3.15 25.29
N GLY A 334 -0.38 -2.99 24.93
CA GLY A 334 -1.13 -1.76 25.17
C GLY A 334 -0.54 -0.55 24.44
N ILE A 335 0.20 -0.76 23.34
CA ILE A 335 0.81 0.30 22.56
C ILE A 335 -0.22 0.80 21.55
N SER A 336 -0.45 2.12 21.51
CA SER A 336 -1.34 2.71 20.52
C SER A 336 -0.85 2.45 19.11
N ALA A 337 -1.76 2.05 18.23
CA ALA A 337 -1.48 1.88 16.82
C ALA A 337 -1.18 3.21 16.13
N ALA A 338 -0.38 3.19 15.07
CA ALA A 338 -0.03 4.35 14.26
C ALA A 338 -0.32 4.10 12.79
N ASN A 339 -0.66 5.15 12.04
CA ASN A 339 -0.77 5.06 10.61
C ASN A 339 0.62 4.89 9.98
N LEU A 340 0.73 3.98 8.99
CA LEU A 340 1.96 3.69 8.27
C LEU A 340 1.75 3.89 6.77
N ASP A 341 2.51 4.82 6.20
CA ASP A 341 2.62 4.98 4.75
C ASP A 341 3.66 3.99 4.20
N THR A 342 3.21 3.05 3.36
CA THR A 342 4.09 2.07 2.71
C THR A 342 4.85 2.66 1.52
N ARG A 343 4.57 3.90 1.17
CA ARG A 343 5.15 4.67 0.07
C ARG A 343 4.93 4.04 -1.31
N ALA A 344 5.13 4.86 -2.34
CA ALA A 344 5.14 4.43 -3.72
C ALA A 344 6.53 4.60 -4.33
N GLN A 345 6.90 3.64 -5.18
CA GLN A 345 8.13 3.68 -5.97
C GLN A 345 7.78 3.62 -7.45
N LEU A 346 8.19 4.62 -8.22
CA LEU A 346 8.07 4.57 -9.68
C LEU A 346 9.10 3.61 -10.24
N VAL A 347 8.62 2.59 -10.95
CA VAL A 347 9.44 1.61 -11.67
C VAL A 347 9.29 1.85 -13.16
N THR A 348 10.42 2.02 -13.83
CA THR A 348 10.53 2.25 -15.27
C THR A 348 11.37 1.15 -15.92
N LYS A 349 11.57 1.23 -17.23
CA LYS A 349 12.39 0.25 -17.97
C LYS A 349 13.81 0.14 -17.43
N GLU A 350 14.38 1.23 -16.92
CA GLU A 350 15.73 1.28 -16.36
C GLU A 350 15.83 0.55 -15.01
N THR A 351 14.71 0.48 -14.27
CA THR A 351 14.71 -0.04 -12.88
C THR A 351 13.96 -1.35 -12.71
N VAL A 352 13.11 -1.74 -13.66
CA VAL A 352 12.26 -2.95 -13.55
C VAL A 352 13.09 -4.23 -13.33
N GLY A 353 14.28 -4.30 -13.88
CA GLY A 353 15.19 -5.43 -13.67
C GLY A 353 15.74 -5.57 -12.24
N ASN A 354 15.51 -4.58 -11.37
CA ASN A 354 15.96 -4.60 -9.97
C ASN A 354 14.83 -4.94 -8.99
N VAL A 355 13.60 -5.03 -9.47
CA VAL A 355 12.43 -5.35 -8.62
C VAL A 355 12.57 -6.78 -8.08
N GLY A 356 12.40 -6.94 -6.78
CA GLY A 356 12.48 -8.24 -6.10
C GLY A 356 13.87 -8.83 -5.96
N LYS A 357 14.93 -8.17 -6.44
CA LYS A 357 16.30 -8.63 -6.18
C LYS A 357 16.65 -8.49 -4.70
N ARG A 358 17.13 -9.56 -4.11
CA ARG A 358 17.74 -9.52 -2.79
C ARG A 358 19.11 -8.85 -2.88
N PHE A 359 19.50 -8.11 -1.83
CA PHE A 359 20.88 -7.71 -1.68
C PHE A 359 21.71 -8.99 -1.49
N GLU A 360 22.59 -9.28 -2.43
CA GLU A 360 23.63 -10.32 -2.27
C GLU A 360 24.73 -9.68 -1.44
N ASN A 361 25.00 -10.27 -0.25
CA ASN A 361 26.14 -9.88 0.59
C ASN A 361 27.43 -10.52 0.07
#